data_ba1f5f8a58025f116d624b85b8054107
#
_entry.id   ba1f5f8a58025f116d624b85b8054107
#
_cell.length_a   1.000
_cell.length_b   1.000
_cell.length_c   1.000
_cell.angle_alpha   90.00
_cell.angle_beta   90.00
_cell.angle_gamma   90.00
#
_symmetry.space_group_name_H-M   'P 1'
#
loop_
_entity.id
_entity.type
_entity.pdbx_description
1 polymer ?
#
loop_
_entity_poly.entity_id
_entity_poly.type
_entity_poly.pdbx_seq_one_letter_code
_entity_poly.pdbx_strand_id
1 'polypeptide(L)'
;MKKTLIAMAALAAAGTVAAQSSVTMYGRVNTGAYYQKKTETLSGTKTTTTTSGFRNNPAGGGTSRLGFKGSEALGNGLSATFQLEMGFCGATGVFSPGETSVGFNRGATVGFKGAFGEVKVGYSGDPFFNFDGSYKAIDNTSAFDNRVKTASGKNAEYRGRHPGIFYSGTFSDVTVEASVGHSGENKKETGKPDTKTNRSTYGLGLGYASGPLAVGAAVQFDKDKGTTDTTTTSYGIGATYDFNVAKLYAQYKGGRVKNDSSATVDK
;
A
#
# COMPACT_ATOMS: atom_id res chain seq x y z
N MET A 1 21.65 -54.87 8.51
CA MET A 1 20.44 -54.72 7.71
C MET A 1 19.36 -53.79 8.35
N LYS A 2 19.06 -53.89 9.67
CA LYS A 2 18.01 -53.00 10.28
C LYS A 2 18.36 -51.51 10.32
N LYS A 3 19.66 -51.17 10.48
CA LYS A 3 20.12 -49.75 10.53
C LYS A 3 20.09 -49.05 9.15
N THR A 4 20.30 -49.79 8.07
CA THR A 4 20.22 -49.29 6.69
C THR A 4 18.78 -49.08 6.24
N LEU A 5 17.85 -49.92 6.68
CA LEU A 5 16.41 -49.72 6.41
C LEU A 5 15.84 -48.49 7.13
N ILE A 6 16.28 -48.19 8.35
CA ILE A 6 15.88 -46.99 9.09
C ILE A 6 16.46 -45.73 8.43
N ALA A 7 17.72 -45.79 7.98
CA ALA A 7 18.33 -44.66 7.25
C ALA A 7 17.66 -44.41 5.90
N MET A 8 17.28 -45.44 5.14
CA MET A 8 16.53 -45.29 3.91
C MET A 8 15.09 -44.80 4.14
N ALA A 9 14.43 -45.25 5.19
CA ALA A 9 13.11 -44.70 5.56
C ALA A 9 13.18 -43.25 6.01
N ALA A 10 14.23 -42.86 6.73
CA ALA A 10 14.45 -41.44 7.09
C ALA A 10 14.80 -40.58 5.87
N LEU A 11 15.58 -41.11 4.91
CA LEU A 11 15.85 -40.41 3.64
C LEU A 11 14.58 -40.29 2.75
N ALA A 12 13.76 -41.36 2.71
CA ALA A 12 12.48 -41.32 1.99
C ALA A 12 11.48 -40.36 2.64
N ALA A 13 11.44 -40.27 3.97
CA ALA A 13 10.64 -39.30 4.70
C ALA A 13 11.16 -37.88 4.51
N ALA A 14 12.46 -37.66 4.44
CA ALA A 14 13.05 -36.34 4.11
C ALA A 14 12.82 -35.93 2.64
N GLY A 15 12.73 -36.90 1.73
CA GLY A 15 12.46 -36.64 0.29
C GLY A 15 11.00 -36.24 -0.03
N THR A 16 10.05 -36.52 0.89
CA THR A 16 8.65 -36.15 0.70
C THR A 16 8.31 -34.74 1.24
N VAL A 17 9.22 -34.08 1.94
CA VAL A 17 9.16 -32.66 2.29
C VAL A 17 10.02 -31.89 1.27
N ALA A 18 9.79 -32.09 -0.02
CA ALA A 18 10.17 -31.11 -1.01
C ALA A 18 9.20 -29.94 -0.82
N ALA A 19 9.56 -29.02 0.09
CA ALA A 19 8.90 -27.73 0.18
C ALA A 19 8.89 -27.13 -1.23
N GLN A 20 7.74 -27.09 -1.85
CA GLN A 20 7.62 -26.58 -3.21
C GLN A 20 7.76 -25.07 -3.17
N SER A 21 9.03 -24.62 -3.08
CA SER A 21 9.38 -23.22 -3.11
C SER A 21 9.01 -22.64 -4.47
N SER A 22 8.24 -21.58 -4.49
CA SER A 22 7.88 -20.87 -5.71
C SER A 22 8.37 -19.44 -5.67
N VAL A 23 9.05 -19.00 -6.72
CA VAL A 23 9.38 -17.59 -6.93
C VAL A 23 8.77 -17.16 -8.25
N THR A 24 7.96 -16.14 -8.20
CA THR A 24 7.32 -15.55 -9.36
C THR A 24 7.82 -14.12 -9.56
N MET A 25 8.35 -13.84 -10.73
CA MET A 25 8.58 -12.49 -11.21
C MET A 25 7.29 -11.97 -11.84
N TYR A 26 6.89 -10.75 -11.52
CA TYR A 26 5.70 -10.12 -12.06
C TYR A 26 5.93 -8.63 -12.30
N GLY A 27 5.07 -8.02 -13.08
CA GLY A 27 5.14 -6.59 -13.30
C GLY A 27 4.19 -6.12 -14.40
N ARG A 28 4.28 -4.84 -14.67
CA ARG A 28 3.64 -4.22 -15.83
C ARG A 28 4.39 -2.98 -16.26
N VAL A 29 4.27 -2.66 -17.53
CA VAL A 29 4.69 -1.38 -18.12
C VAL A 29 3.44 -0.62 -18.50
N ASN A 30 3.27 0.59 -17.97
CA ASN A 30 2.16 1.48 -18.28
C ASN A 30 2.73 2.83 -18.72
N THR A 31 2.84 3.03 -20.02
CA THR A 31 3.33 4.26 -20.63
C THR A 31 2.48 4.61 -21.85
N GLY A 32 2.43 5.87 -22.19
CA GLY A 32 1.70 6.30 -23.39
C GLY A 32 1.81 7.80 -23.62
N ALA A 33 1.32 8.22 -24.78
CA ALA A 33 1.24 9.63 -25.15
C ALA A 33 0.20 10.36 -24.34
N TYR A 34 0.47 11.62 -24.05
CA TYR A 34 -0.50 12.53 -23.44
C TYR A 34 -0.46 13.89 -24.08
N TYR A 35 -1.62 14.55 -24.02
CA TYR A 35 -1.79 15.95 -24.33
C TYR A 35 -2.62 16.60 -23.22
N GLN A 36 -2.11 17.66 -22.63
CA GLN A 36 -2.79 18.37 -21.56
C GLN A 36 -2.75 19.87 -21.81
N LYS A 37 -3.92 20.50 -21.75
CA LYS A 37 -4.06 21.97 -21.77
C LYS A 37 -4.62 22.39 -20.42
N LYS A 38 -3.84 23.14 -19.64
CA LYS A 38 -4.23 23.69 -18.33
C LYS A 38 -4.36 25.19 -18.45
N THR A 39 -5.50 25.73 -18.02
CA THR A 39 -5.72 27.18 -17.93
C THR A 39 -5.93 27.53 -16.46
N GLU A 40 -5.14 28.44 -15.95
CA GLU A 40 -5.23 28.96 -14.59
C GLU A 40 -5.45 30.47 -14.66
N THR A 41 -6.33 30.99 -13.80
CA THR A 41 -6.54 32.42 -13.62
C THR A 41 -6.09 32.76 -12.20
N LEU A 42 -5.06 33.56 -12.08
CA LEU A 42 -4.53 34.03 -10.79
C LEU A 42 -4.51 35.55 -10.82
N SER A 43 -5.16 36.19 -9.85
CA SER A 43 -5.22 37.65 -9.74
C SER A 43 -5.61 38.34 -11.05
N GLY A 44 -6.58 37.78 -11.80
CA GLY A 44 -7.04 38.30 -13.09
C GLY A 44 -6.17 37.94 -14.30
N THR A 45 -5.01 37.38 -14.11
CA THR A 45 -4.12 36.92 -15.19
C THR A 45 -4.44 35.48 -15.57
N LYS A 46 -4.79 35.26 -16.84
CA LYS A 46 -5.10 33.94 -17.40
C LYS A 46 -3.84 33.36 -18.05
N THR A 47 -3.35 32.28 -17.49
CA THR A 47 -2.20 31.51 -18.02
C THR A 47 -2.67 30.18 -18.59
N THR A 48 -2.34 29.91 -19.85
CA THR A 48 -2.64 28.61 -20.47
C THR A 48 -1.33 27.89 -20.76
N THR A 49 -1.17 26.71 -20.15
CA THR A 49 -0.02 25.82 -20.36
C THR A 49 -0.47 24.61 -21.17
N THR A 50 0.22 24.33 -22.26
CA THR A 50 0.01 23.13 -23.06
C THR A 50 1.23 22.23 -22.90
N THR A 51 0.99 20.96 -22.54
CA THR A 51 2.05 19.95 -22.36
C THR A 51 1.68 18.68 -23.14
N SER A 52 2.61 18.15 -23.90
CA SER A 52 2.42 16.88 -24.63
C SER A 52 3.69 16.05 -24.60
N GLY A 53 3.57 14.76 -24.82
CA GLY A 53 4.70 13.84 -24.84
C GLY A 53 4.35 12.43 -24.37
N PHE A 54 5.36 11.68 -23.95
CA PHE A 54 5.18 10.37 -23.33
C PHE A 54 5.38 10.46 -21.84
N ARG A 55 4.52 9.81 -21.07
CA ARG A 55 4.64 9.72 -19.61
C ARG A 55 4.22 8.35 -19.09
N ASN A 56 4.65 8.07 -17.88
CA ASN A 56 4.18 6.94 -17.10
C ASN A 56 2.72 7.15 -16.71
N ASN A 57 1.88 6.12 -16.85
CA ASN A 57 0.47 6.13 -16.45
C ASN A 57 -0.37 7.29 -17.03
N PRO A 58 -0.43 7.49 -18.35
CA PRO A 58 -1.08 8.66 -18.96
C PRO A 58 -2.60 8.71 -18.76
N ALA A 59 -3.24 7.54 -18.74
CA ALA A 59 -4.71 7.40 -18.64
C ALA A 59 -5.18 6.80 -17.31
N GLY A 60 -4.29 6.62 -16.33
CA GLY A 60 -4.59 5.87 -15.12
C GLY A 60 -4.29 4.37 -15.26
N GLY A 61 -4.85 3.54 -14.41
CA GLY A 61 -4.60 2.10 -14.42
C GLY A 61 -3.32 1.69 -13.69
N GLY A 62 -2.68 2.62 -12.98
CA GLY A 62 -1.55 2.43 -12.08
C GLY A 62 -0.16 2.48 -12.74
N THR A 63 0.84 2.72 -11.93
CA THR A 63 2.23 2.93 -12.33
C THR A 63 2.92 1.66 -12.81
N SER A 64 3.93 1.82 -13.65
CA SER A 64 4.84 0.73 -14.04
C SER A 64 5.57 0.16 -12.84
N ARG A 65 5.72 -1.16 -12.79
CA ARG A 65 6.33 -1.85 -11.66
C ARG A 65 6.93 -3.18 -12.06
N LEU A 66 7.92 -3.60 -11.29
CA LEU A 66 8.54 -4.92 -11.34
C LEU A 66 8.59 -5.47 -9.92
N GLY A 67 8.26 -6.73 -9.74
CA GLY A 67 8.27 -7.38 -8.44
C GLY A 67 8.63 -8.84 -8.49
N PHE A 68 8.99 -9.33 -7.32
CA PHE A 68 9.24 -10.73 -7.01
C PHE A 68 8.38 -11.12 -5.81
N LYS A 69 7.75 -12.26 -5.85
CA LYS A 69 7.04 -12.85 -4.73
C LYS A 69 7.28 -14.35 -4.69
N GLY A 70 7.25 -14.91 -3.52
CA GLY A 70 7.43 -16.33 -3.36
C GLY A 70 6.77 -16.87 -2.12
N SER A 71 6.66 -18.19 -2.09
CA SER A 71 6.13 -18.93 -0.95
C SER A 71 6.91 -20.23 -0.82
N GLU A 72 7.20 -20.61 0.42
CA GLU A 72 7.82 -21.86 0.80
C GLU A 72 6.96 -22.58 1.84
N ALA A 73 6.56 -23.81 1.57
CA ALA A 73 5.78 -24.61 2.47
C ALA A 73 6.64 -25.08 3.66
N LEU A 74 6.19 -24.80 4.88
CA LEU A 74 6.86 -25.19 6.13
C LEU A 74 6.25 -26.44 6.78
N GLY A 75 5.23 -27.01 6.13
CA GLY A 75 4.46 -28.14 6.68
C GLY A 75 3.23 -27.70 7.47
N ASN A 76 2.35 -28.65 7.76
CA ASN A 76 1.12 -28.44 8.55
C ASN A 76 0.23 -27.28 8.06
N GLY A 77 0.22 -27.00 6.75
CA GLY A 77 -0.56 -25.90 6.16
C GLY A 77 0.03 -24.50 6.39
N LEU A 78 1.25 -24.41 6.94
CA LEU A 78 1.98 -23.17 7.12
C LEU A 78 2.94 -22.93 5.95
N SER A 79 3.08 -21.69 5.51
CA SER A 79 4.05 -21.26 4.50
C SER A 79 4.74 -19.97 4.92
N ALA A 80 6.03 -19.87 4.62
CA ALA A 80 6.73 -18.59 4.61
C ALA A 80 6.44 -17.87 3.28
N THR A 81 6.29 -16.55 3.32
CA THR A 81 6.03 -15.73 2.12
C THR A 81 6.96 -14.53 2.06
N PHE A 82 7.25 -14.06 0.86
CA PHE A 82 7.91 -12.79 0.66
C PHE A 82 7.36 -12.04 -0.55
N GLN A 83 7.50 -10.73 -0.54
CA GLN A 83 7.21 -9.86 -1.67
C GLN A 83 8.17 -8.69 -1.71
N LEU A 84 8.72 -8.43 -2.91
CA LEU A 84 9.55 -7.27 -3.23
C LEU A 84 8.96 -6.60 -4.48
N GLU A 85 8.61 -5.32 -4.42
CA GLU A 85 8.04 -4.58 -5.56
C GLU A 85 8.66 -3.19 -5.66
N MET A 86 9.17 -2.86 -6.85
CA MET A 86 9.70 -1.54 -7.19
C MET A 86 8.85 -0.87 -8.27
N GLY A 87 8.73 0.46 -8.19
CA GLY A 87 8.11 1.27 -9.23
C GLY A 87 9.16 1.85 -10.18
N PHE A 88 8.80 2.02 -11.45
CA PHE A 88 9.63 2.71 -12.42
C PHE A 88 8.79 3.57 -13.38
N CYS A 89 9.42 4.50 -14.06
CA CYS A 89 8.79 5.29 -15.10
C CYS A 89 8.90 4.56 -16.44
N GLY A 90 7.78 4.05 -16.97
CA GLY A 90 7.76 3.33 -18.24
C GLY A 90 8.17 4.19 -19.44
N ALA A 91 8.08 5.52 -19.33
CA ALA A 91 8.48 6.43 -20.41
C ALA A 91 9.98 6.74 -20.44
N THR A 92 10.68 6.67 -19.32
CA THR A 92 12.10 7.05 -19.20
C THR A 92 12.98 5.90 -18.72
N GLY A 93 12.40 4.79 -18.23
CA GLY A 93 13.14 3.69 -17.63
C GLY A 93 13.68 3.99 -16.21
N VAL A 94 13.53 5.20 -15.70
CA VAL A 94 14.06 5.60 -14.39
C VAL A 94 13.27 4.92 -13.28
N PHE A 95 13.96 4.33 -12.30
CA PHE A 95 13.36 3.80 -11.09
C PHE A 95 12.97 4.95 -10.16
N SER A 96 11.74 4.91 -9.62
CA SER A 96 11.23 5.90 -8.66
C SER A 96 11.48 7.36 -9.08
N PRO A 97 10.83 7.88 -10.13
CA PRO A 97 10.97 9.28 -10.52
C PRO A 97 10.63 10.22 -9.35
N GLY A 98 11.58 11.04 -8.92
CA GLY A 98 11.44 11.97 -7.80
C GLY A 98 11.88 11.43 -6.44
N GLU A 99 12.29 10.17 -6.34
CA GLU A 99 12.87 9.59 -5.12
C GLU A 99 14.41 9.62 -5.17
N THR A 100 15.04 9.87 -4.04
CA THR A 100 16.51 9.93 -3.93
C THR A 100 17.17 8.55 -3.83
N SER A 101 16.40 7.50 -3.63
CA SER A 101 16.88 6.13 -3.46
C SER A 101 16.19 5.14 -4.40
N VAL A 102 17.00 4.27 -5.01
CA VAL A 102 16.51 3.10 -5.77
C VAL A 102 16.22 1.98 -4.77
N GLY A 103 15.03 1.40 -4.83
CA GLY A 103 14.67 0.30 -3.95
C GLY A 103 13.25 -0.23 -4.16
N PHE A 104 12.85 -1.14 -3.31
CA PHE A 104 11.51 -1.73 -3.34
C PHE A 104 10.47 -0.81 -2.67
N ASN A 105 10.30 0.38 -3.24
CA ASN A 105 9.48 1.47 -2.73
C ASN A 105 7.96 1.23 -2.78
N ARG A 106 7.52 0.07 -3.30
CA ARG A 106 6.11 -0.29 -3.38
C ARG A 106 5.73 -1.45 -2.48
N GLY A 107 6.69 -2.29 -2.13
CA GLY A 107 6.50 -3.41 -1.22
C GLY A 107 7.81 -4.12 -0.94
N ALA A 108 8.08 -4.39 0.34
CA ALA A 108 9.21 -5.20 0.81
C ALA A 108 8.76 -5.90 2.08
N THR A 109 8.29 -7.15 1.97
CA THR A 109 7.71 -7.88 3.10
C THR A 109 8.18 -9.32 3.14
N VAL A 110 8.20 -9.87 4.34
CA VAL A 110 8.30 -11.29 4.65
C VAL A 110 7.16 -11.65 5.62
N GLY A 111 6.63 -12.86 5.52
CA GLY A 111 5.50 -13.23 6.35
C GLY A 111 5.26 -14.73 6.48
N PHE A 112 4.21 -15.05 7.21
CA PHE A 112 3.70 -16.40 7.36
C PHE A 112 2.22 -16.43 6.96
N LYS A 113 1.85 -17.47 6.22
CA LYS A 113 0.49 -17.72 5.75
C LYS A 113 0.04 -19.11 6.18
N GLY A 114 -1.21 -19.21 6.63
CA GLY A 114 -1.86 -20.44 7.03
C GLY A 114 -3.38 -20.35 6.98
N ALA A 115 -4.06 -21.27 7.65
CA ALA A 115 -5.53 -21.23 7.74
C ALA A 115 -6.06 -19.96 8.46
N PHE A 116 -5.24 -19.29 9.25
CA PHE A 116 -5.54 -18.04 9.92
C PHE A 116 -5.45 -16.80 9.01
N GLY A 117 -5.05 -16.96 7.75
CA GLY A 117 -4.69 -15.85 6.84
C GLY A 117 -3.18 -15.66 6.74
N GLU A 118 -2.73 -14.43 6.54
CA GLU A 118 -1.33 -14.05 6.38
C GLU A 118 -0.95 -12.90 7.32
N VAL A 119 0.17 -13.05 8.02
CA VAL A 119 0.84 -11.99 8.79
C VAL A 119 2.14 -11.64 8.09
N LYS A 120 2.37 -10.37 7.79
CA LYS A 120 3.56 -9.86 7.11
C LYS A 120 4.22 -8.77 7.94
N VAL A 121 5.55 -8.70 7.84
CA VAL A 121 6.38 -7.62 8.41
C VAL A 121 7.17 -6.98 7.28
N GLY A 122 7.32 -5.67 7.33
CA GLY A 122 8.10 -4.92 6.35
C GLY A 122 7.37 -3.67 5.86
N TYR A 123 7.55 -3.31 4.59
CA TYR A 123 6.95 -2.14 3.96
C TYR A 123 5.83 -2.58 3.00
N SER A 124 4.60 -2.14 3.24
CA SER A 124 3.42 -2.54 2.45
C SER A 124 2.33 -1.47 2.45
N GLY A 125 1.35 -1.65 1.56
CA GLY A 125 0.09 -0.91 1.61
C GLY A 125 -0.73 -1.30 2.84
N ASP A 126 -1.35 -0.30 3.46
CA ASP A 126 -2.28 -0.50 4.56
C ASP A 126 -3.70 -0.87 4.09
N PRO A 127 -4.61 -1.28 4.98
CA PRO A 127 -5.97 -1.64 4.62
C PRO A 127 -6.76 -0.52 3.91
N PHE A 128 -6.55 0.75 4.30
CA PHE A 128 -7.23 1.87 3.64
C PHE A 128 -6.71 2.09 2.21
N PHE A 129 -5.40 1.91 1.98
CA PHE A 129 -4.80 1.95 0.65
C PHE A 129 -5.33 0.84 -0.25
N ASN A 130 -5.46 -0.38 0.29
CA ASN A 130 -6.01 -1.53 -0.44
C ASN A 130 -7.49 -1.30 -0.77
N PHE A 131 -8.28 -0.83 0.19
CA PHE A 131 -9.66 -0.42 0.02
C PHE A 131 -9.79 0.65 -1.09
N ASP A 132 -9.01 1.72 -1.02
CA ASP A 132 -9.03 2.79 -2.02
C ASP A 132 -8.76 2.25 -3.42
N GLY A 133 -7.81 1.32 -3.56
CA GLY A 133 -7.50 0.65 -4.83
C GLY A 133 -8.61 -0.26 -5.35
N SER A 134 -9.36 -0.91 -4.46
CA SER A 134 -10.35 -1.96 -4.83
C SER A 134 -11.67 -1.39 -5.34
N TYR A 135 -12.07 -0.21 -4.86
CA TYR A 135 -13.40 0.36 -5.13
C TYR A 135 -13.37 1.59 -6.04
N LYS A 136 -12.29 1.81 -6.79
CA LYS A 136 -12.20 2.87 -7.80
C LYS A 136 -11.98 2.29 -9.20
N ALA A 137 -12.65 2.86 -10.19
CA ALA A 137 -12.56 2.40 -11.57
C ALA A 137 -11.21 2.77 -12.23
N ILE A 138 -10.65 3.90 -11.85
CA ILE A 138 -9.43 4.46 -12.45
C ILE A 138 -8.46 4.82 -11.33
N ASP A 139 -7.23 4.36 -11.45
CA ASP A 139 -6.15 4.70 -10.53
C ASP A 139 -5.86 6.22 -10.57
N ASN A 140 -5.31 6.77 -9.46
CA ASN A 140 -5.11 8.20 -9.30
C ASN A 140 -4.38 8.82 -10.49
N THR A 141 -5.11 9.62 -11.26
CA THR A 141 -4.57 10.55 -12.24
C THR A 141 -4.85 11.96 -11.76
N SER A 142 -4.11 12.94 -12.26
CA SER A 142 -4.39 14.35 -11.98
C SER A 142 -5.80 14.81 -12.41
N ALA A 143 -6.44 14.07 -13.33
CA ALA A 143 -7.79 14.35 -13.81
C ALA A 143 -8.89 13.78 -12.88
N PHE A 144 -8.57 12.70 -12.13
CA PHE A 144 -9.52 11.99 -11.27
C PHE A 144 -8.95 11.83 -9.85
N ASP A 145 -8.31 12.90 -9.35
CA ASP A 145 -7.76 12.90 -8.00
C ASP A 145 -8.91 12.92 -6.99
N ASN A 146 -9.15 11.74 -6.40
CA ASN A 146 -10.17 11.54 -5.36
C ASN A 146 -9.58 11.50 -3.94
N ARG A 147 -8.40 12.10 -3.75
CA ARG A 147 -7.80 12.18 -2.41
C ARG A 147 -8.72 12.94 -1.46
N VAL A 148 -8.79 12.45 -0.23
CA VAL A 148 -9.55 13.11 0.84
C VAL A 148 -8.92 14.47 1.10
N LYS A 149 -9.73 15.54 1.01
CA LYS A 149 -9.29 16.89 1.33
C LYS A 149 -9.77 17.29 2.71
N THR A 150 -8.92 18.01 3.44
CA THR A 150 -9.33 18.69 4.68
C THR A 150 -10.26 19.86 4.36
N ALA A 151 -10.96 20.36 5.36
CA ALA A 151 -11.76 21.58 5.23
C ALA A 151 -10.95 22.80 4.75
N SER A 152 -9.62 22.82 4.95
CA SER A 152 -8.70 23.84 4.43
C SER A 152 -8.21 23.57 3.00
N GLY A 153 -8.77 22.57 2.31
CA GLY A 153 -8.40 22.21 0.93
C GLY A 153 -7.07 21.46 0.78
N LYS A 154 -6.34 21.24 1.86
CA LYS A 154 -5.13 20.40 1.85
C LYS A 154 -5.54 18.91 1.76
N ASN A 155 -4.75 18.10 1.07
CA ASN A 155 -4.97 16.68 1.08
C ASN A 155 -4.81 16.17 2.52
N ALA A 156 -5.82 15.46 3.02
CA ALA A 156 -5.64 14.60 4.19
C ALA A 156 -4.79 13.43 3.69
N GLU A 157 -3.49 13.54 3.84
CA GLU A 157 -2.57 12.51 3.39
C GLU A 157 -2.66 11.33 4.36
N TYR A 158 -3.45 10.33 4.00
CA TYR A 158 -3.29 9.02 4.61
C TYR A 158 -2.00 8.40 4.10
N ARG A 159 -1.34 7.69 4.97
CA ARG A 159 -0.08 7.03 4.65
C ARG A 159 -0.38 5.73 3.92
N GLY A 160 -0.40 5.76 2.59
CA GLY A 160 -0.81 4.62 1.76
C GLY A 160 0.10 3.40 1.85
N ARG A 161 1.37 3.60 2.20
CA ARG A 161 2.35 2.54 2.50
C ARG A 161 3.25 2.98 3.63
N HIS A 162 3.57 2.03 4.51
CA HIS A 162 4.43 2.29 5.67
C HIS A 162 5.16 1.02 6.12
N PRO A 163 6.28 1.13 6.85
CA PRO A 163 6.85 -0.01 7.55
C PRO A 163 5.95 -0.43 8.71
N GLY A 164 5.76 -1.74 8.88
CA GLY A 164 4.87 -2.22 9.94
C GLY A 164 4.62 -3.73 9.90
N ILE A 165 3.59 -4.11 10.65
CA ILE A 165 3.01 -5.46 10.68
C ILE A 165 1.64 -5.36 10.01
N PHE A 166 1.35 -6.31 9.13
CA PHE A 166 0.13 -6.37 8.35
C PHE A 166 -0.50 -7.75 8.48
N TYR A 167 -1.79 -7.78 8.68
CA TYR A 167 -2.60 -8.98 8.65
C TYR A 167 -3.60 -8.89 7.50
N SER A 168 -3.83 -10.01 6.81
CA SER A 168 -4.93 -10.20 5.89
C SER A 168 -5.43 -11.64 5.93
N GLY A 169 -6.74 -11.82 6.02
CA GLY A 169 -7.39 -13.13 6.00
C GLY A 169 -8.71 -13.08 5.28
N THR A 170 -8.98 -14.10 4.47
CA THR A 170 -10.29 -14.27 3.82
C THR A 170 -10.92 -15.55 4.33
N PHE A 171 -12.09 -15.42 4.91
CA PHE A 171 -12.87 -16.51 5.51
C PHE A 171 -14.21 -16.55 4.80
N SER A 172 -14.41 -17.60 3.96
CA SER A 172 -15.51 -17.62 2.99
C SER A 172 -15.48 -16.36 2.11
N ASP A 173 -16.53 -15.57 2.15
CA ASP A 173 -16.71 -14.36 1.33
C ASP A 173 -16.22 -13.08 2.06
N VAL A 174 -15.75 -13.18 3.30
CA VAL A 174 -15.35 -12.03 4.14
C VAL A 174 -13.84 -11.93 4.21
N THR A 175 -13.30 -10.77 3.86
CA THR A 175 -11.90 -10.41 4.03
C THR A 175 -11.73 -9.44 5.19
N VAL A 176 -10.77 -9.71 6.05
CA VAL A 176 -10.36 -8.86 7.18
C VAL A 176 -8.92 -8.46 6.96
N GLU A 177 -8.65 -7.17 7.09
CA GLU A 177 -7.29 -6.61 7.03
C GLU A 177 -7.02 -5.76 8.26
N ALA A 178 -5.80 -5.81 8.77
CA ALA A 178 -5.33 -4.95 9.86
C ALA A 178 -3.87 -4.56 9.64
N SER A 179 -3.47 -3.38 10.10
CA SER A 179 -2.08 -2.97 10.08
C SER A 179 -1.72 -2.13 11.30
N VAL A 180 -0.46 -2.25 11.71
CA VAL A 180 0.18 -1.35 12.66
C VAL A 180 1.57 -1.00 12.16
N GLY A 181 1.86 0.30 12.10
CA GLY A 181 3.16 0.83 11.74
C GLY A 181 3.65 1.79 12.80
N HIS A 182 4.98 1.80 12.98
CA HIS A 182 5.63 2.77 13.83
C HIS A 182 6.99 3.14 13.25
N SER A 183 7.33 4.42 13.30
CA SER A 183 8.67 4.92 13.02
C SER A 183 8.96 6.10 13.93
N GLY A 184 10.18 6.17 14.43
CA GLY A 184 10.62 7.28 15.28
C GLY A 184 12.04 7.67 14.94
N GLU A 185 12.33 8.97 15.03
CA GLU A 185 13.65 9.53 14.88
C GLU A 185 13.92 10.49 16.04
N ASN A 186 15.10 10.40 16.62
CA ASN A 186 15.60 11.35 17.62
C ASN A 186 16.89 11.96 17.08
N LYS A 187 16.79 13.19 16.58
CA LYS A 187 17.92 13.92 16.02
C LYS A 187 18.50 14.84 17.08
N LYS A 188 19.77 14.62 17.42
CA LYS A 188 20.56 15.44 18.32
C LYS A 188 21.62 16.19 17.51
N GLU A 189 21.57 17.52 17.56
CA GLU A 189 22.58 18.38 16.95
C GLU A 189 23.20 19.25 18.03
N THR A 190 24.55 19.29 18.11
CA THR A 190 25.26 20.13 19.10
C THR A 190 24.86 21.58 18.92
N GLY A 191 24.40 22.21 20.00
CA GLY A 191 23.97 23.62 20.00
C GLY A 191 22.54 23.87 19.49
N LYS A 192 21.78 22.82 19.22
CA LYS A 192 20.36 22.93 18.85
C LYS A 192 19.48 22.07 19.79
N PRO A 193 18.21 22.41 19.98
CA PRO A 193 17.25 21.55 20.69
C PRO A 193 17.11 20.18 20.02
N ASP A 194 17.03 19.12 20.82
CA ASP A 194 16.75 17.78 20.33
C ASP A 194 15.41 17.75 19.59
N THR A 195 15.41 17.20 18.39
CA THR A 195 14.16 17.01 17.62
C THR A 195 13.77 15.55 17.68
N LYS A 196 12.60 15.29 18.24
CA LYS A 196 12.02 13.95 18.32
C LYS A 196 10.76 13.89 17.46
N THR A 197 10.74 12.99 16.50
CA THR A 197 9.57 12.72 15.68
C THR A 197 9.15 11.26 15.84
N ASN A 198 7.88 11.04 16.11
CA ASN A 198 7.28 9.70 16.17
C ASN A 198 6.08 9.64 15.26
N ARG A 199 5.99 8.58 14.52
CA ARG A 199 4.88 8.31 13.61
C ARG A 199 4.28 6.95 13.90
N SER A 200 2.97 6.89 14.10
CA SER A 200 2.25 5.64 14.29
C SER A 200 1.05 5.60 13.36
N THR A 201 0.86 4.46 12.70
CA THR A 201 -0.24 4.21 11.76
C THR A 201 -0.99 2.96 12.20
N TYR A 202 -2.32 3.02 12.20
CA TYR A 202 -3.21 1.91 12.52
C TYR A 202 -4.28 1.83 11.44
N GLY A 203 -4.46 0.67 10.85
CA GLY A 203 -5.44 0.45 9.79
C GLY A 203 -6.32 -0.76 10.05
N LEU A 204 -7.60 -0.66 9.70
CA LEU A 204 -8.55 -1.77 9.68
C LEU A 204 -9.32 -1.73 8.37
N GLY A 205 -9.58 -2.89 7.79
CA GLY A 205 -10.36 -3.08 6.57
C GLY A 205 -11.25 -4.30 6.67
N LEU A 206 -12.46 -4.19 6.12
CA LEU A 206 -13.41 -5.28 5.95
C LEU A 206 -13.89 -5.29 4.51
N GLY A 207 -13.94 -6.46 3.91
CA GLY A 207 -14.48 -6.69 2.58
C GLY A 207 -15.43 -7.88 2.57
N TYR A 208 -16.44 -7.82 1.74
CA TYR A 208 -17.31 -8.93 1.40
C TYR A 208 -17.42 -9.01 -0.11
N ALA A 209 -17.24 -10.21 -0.67
CA ALA A 209 -17.37 -10.43 -2.12
C ALA A 209 -18.08 -11.74 -2.37
N SER A 210 -19.24 -11.67 -3.03
CA SER A 210 -20.03 -12.85 -3.40
C SER A 210 -20.70 -12.62 -4.75
N GLY A 211 -20.46 -13.54 -5.69
CA GLY A 211 -20.93 -13.40 -7.07
C GLY A 211 -20.47 -12.09 -7.71
N PRO A 212 -21.38 -11.29 -8.30
CA PRO A 212 -21.04 -10.04 -8.97
C PRO A 212 -20.80 -8.87 -8.01
N LEU A 213 -21.20 -9.00 -6.74
CA LEU A 213 -21.16 -7.93 -5.73
C LEU A 213 -19.88 -8.00 -4.90
N ALA A 214 -19.20 -6.88 -4.74
CA ALA A 214 -18.23 -6.68 -3.69
C ALA A 214 -18.49 -5.37 -2.95
N VAL A 215 -18.42 -5.40 -1.62
CA VAL A 215 -18.55 -4.24 -0.75
C VAL A 215 -17.41 -4.21 0.26
N GLY A 216 -17.05 -3.03 0.73
CA GLY A 216 -16.01 -2.94 1.74
C GLY A 216 -16.00 -1.60 2.46
N ALA A 217 -15.31 -1.60 3.59
CA ALA A 217 -15.06 -0.43 4.39
C ALA A 217 -13.64 -0.47 4.96
N ALA A 218 -13.05 0.71 5.17
CA ALA A 218 -11.76 0.81 5.83
C ALA A 218 -11.65 2.09 6.64
N VAL A 219 -10.82 2.03 7.68
CA VAL A 219 -10.43 3.17 8.51
C VAL A 219 -8.94 3.14 8.78
N GLN A 220 -8.33 4.33 8.81
CA GLN A 220 -6.93 4.52 9.14
C GLN A 220 -6.75 5.69 10.09
N PHE A 221 -5.86 5.51 11.06
CA PHE A 221 -5.43 6.54 12.00
C PHE A 221 -3.92 6.74 11.88
N ASP A 222 -3.51 7.93 11.48
CA ASP A 222 -2.11 8.35 11.43
C ASP A 222 -1.86 9.36 12.53
N LYS A 223 -0.92 9.06 13.42
CA LYS A 223 -0.48 9.95 14.51
C LYS A 223 0.96 10.37 14.24
N ASP A 224 1.16 11.62 13.99
CA ASP A 224 2.47 12.23 13.86
C ASP A 224 2.74 13.10 15.07
N LYS A 225 3.82 12.80 15.82
CA LYS A 225 4.30 13.57 16.96
C LYS A 225 5.63 14.21 16.59
N GLY A 226 5.74 15.52 16.79
CA GLY A 226 6.92 16.30 16.45
C GLY A 226 6.77 17.73 16.96
N THR A 227 7.21 18.69 16.15
CA THR A 227 7.05 20.12 16.48
C THR A 227 5.56 20.52 16.57
N THR A 228 4.70 19.84 15.84
CA THR A 228 3.24 19.95 15.94
C THR A 228 2.66 18.55 15.88
N ASP A 229 1.94 18.17 16.92
CA ASP A 229 1.27 16.87 16.95
C ASP A 229 0.06 16.90 16.02
N THR A 230 -0.04 15.91 15.17
CA THR A 230 -1.14 15.81 14.19
C THR A 230 -1.74 14.41 14.22
N THR A 231 -3.05 14.33 14.28
CA THR A 231 -3.79 13.08 14.10
C THR A 231 -4.66 13.18 12.86
N THR A 232 -4.41 12.32 11.89
CA THR A 232 -5.23 12.18 10.68
C THR A 232 -6.07 10.91 10.80
N THR A 233 -7.38 11.04 10.62
CA THR A 233 -8.30 9.91 10.50
C THR A 233 -8.84 9.88 9.09
N SER A 234 -8.74 8.74 8.42
CA SER A 234 -9.32 8.50 7.09
C SER A 234 -10.26 7.31 7.17
N TYR A 235 -11.41 7.40 6.50
CA TYR A 235 -12.40 6.33 6.46
C TYR A 235 -13.09 6.29 5.12
N GLY A 236 -13.61 5.12 4.75
CA GLY A 236 -14.34 4.95 3.50
C GLY A 236 -15.20 3.71 3.48
N ILE A 237 -16.20 3.76 2.60
CA ILE A 237 -17.04 2.64 2.21
C ILE A 237 -17.07 2.59 0.68
N GLY A 238 -17.18 1.40 0.12
CA GLY A 238 -17.21 1.22 -1.33
C GLY A 238 -17.95 -0.04 -1.74
N ALA A 239 -18.39 -0.05 -2.98
CA ALA A 239 -19.05 -1.18 -3.60
C ALA A 239 -18.66 -1.28 -5.08
N THR A 240 -18.64 -2.51 -5.59
CA THR A 240 -18.60 -2.78 -7.03
C THR A 240 -19.64 -3.81 -7.40
N TYR A 241 -20.20 -3.68 -8.60
CA TYR A 241 -21.08 -4.67 -9.17
C TYR A 241 -20.68 -4.98 -10.61
N ASP A 242 -20.45 -6.24 -10.90
CA ASP A 242 -20.04 -6.70 -12.22
C ASP A 242 -21.26 -7.24 -12.99
N PHE A 243 -21.64 -6.54 -14.05
CA PHE A 243 -22.75 -6.93 -14.93
C PHE A 243 -22.28 -7.85 -16.06
N ASN A 244 -21.04 -8.36 -16.05
CA ASN A 244 -20.33 -9.08 -17.12
C ASN A 244 -19.98 -8.22 -18.35
N VAL A 245 -20.85 -7.31 -18.75
CA VAL A 245 -20.61 -6.37 -19.88
C VAL A 245 -20.02 -5.04 -19.41
N ALA A 246 -20.19 -4.70 -18.14
CA ALA A 246 -19.66 -3.49 -17.52
C ALA A 246 -19.55 -3.69 -16.01
N LYS A 247 -18.60 -3.02 -15.37
CA LYS A 247 -18.46 -3.02 -13.92
C LYS A 247 -18.70 -1.62 -13.36
N LEU A 248 -19.65 -1.53 -12.44
CA LEU A 248 -19.95 -0.29 -11.70
C LEU A 248 -19.05 -0.21 -10.46
N TYR A 249 -18.59 1.00 -10.17
CA TYR A 249 -17.81 1.32 -8.97
C TYR A 249 -18.47 2.48 -8.24
N ALA A 250 -18.61 2.36 -6.93
CA ALA A 250 -19.08 3.41 -6.05
C ALA A 250 -18.19 3.46 -4.81
N GLN A 251 -17.73 4.66 -4.44
CA GLN A 251 -16.88 4.86 -3.27
C GLN A 251 -17.20 6.19 -2.60
N TYR A 252 -17.30 6.17 -1.27
CA TYR A 252 -17.34 7.36 -0.43
C TYR A 252 -16.14 7.34 0.52
N LYS A 253 -15.44 8.46 0.61
CA LYS A 253 -14.29 8.63 1.51
C LYS A 253 -14.41 9.94 2.26
N GLY A 254 -13.98 9.92 3.51
CA GLY A 254 -13.87 11.09 4.35
C GLY A 254 -12.58 11.07 5.17
N GLY A 255 -12.24 12.21 5.73
CA GLY A 255 -11.09 12.32 6.62
C GLY A 255 -11.14 13.56 7.49
N ARG A 256 -10.44 13.49 8.61
CA ARG A 256 -10.30 14.57 9.58
C ARG A 256 -8.84 14.69 9.99
N VAL A 257 -8.34 15.91 10.03
CA VAL A 257 -7.04 16.24 10.61
C VAL A 257 -7.27 17.06 11.87
N LYS A 258 -6.67 16.62 12.97
CA LYS A 258 -6.59 17.38 14.24
C LYS A 258 -5.13 17.77 14.43
N ASN A 259 -4.89 19.03 14.71
CA ASN A 259 -3.60 19.54 15.13
C ASN A 259 -3.72 19.82 16.63
N ASP A 260 -2.95 19.09 17.44
CA ASP A 260 -2.85 19.34 18.88
C ASP A 260 -1.71 20.34 19.09
N SER A 261 -2.07 21.62 19.21
CA SER A 261 -1.12 22.69 19.54
C SER A 261 -0.83 22.69 21.06
N SER A 262 -0.34 21.59 21.57
CA SER A 262 0.13 21.51 22.97
C SER A 262 1.66 21.54 22.95
N ALA A 263 2.22 22.75 22.84
CA ALA A 263 3.59 22.99 23.27
C ALA A 263 3.67 22.85 24.79
N THR A 264 3.78 21.63 25.28
CA THR A 264 4.30 21.42 26.63
C THR A 264 5.81 21.55 26.53
N VAL A 265 6.29 22.75 26.79
CA VAL A 265 7.70 23.00 27.07
C VAL A 265 7.94 22.42 28.47
N ASP A 266 8.36 21.18 28.56
CA ASP A 266 8.95 20.67 29.78
C ASP A 266 10.27 21.42 30.03
N LYS A 267 10.28 22.15 31.15
CA LYS A 267 11.45 22.87 31.66
C LYS A 267 12.46 21.89 32.26
#